data_ecc5855ad555c380d28985a0d00619dc
#
_entry.id   ecc5855ad555c380d28985a0d00619dc
#
_cell.length_a   1.000
_cell.length_b   1.000
_cell.length_c   1.000
_cell.angle_alpha   90.00
_cell.angle_beta   90.00
_cell.angle_gamma   90.00
#
_symmetry.space_group_name_H-M   'P 1'
#
loop_
_entity.id
_entity.type
_entity.pdbx_description
1 polymer ?
#
loop_
_entity_poly.entity_id
_entity_poly.type
_entity_poly.pdbx_seq_one_letter_code
_entity_poly.pdbx_strand_id
1 'polypeptide(L)'
;MGKQISNLYIARMESATKLATVQVLLTTPDYDWERGEFWVNEGPGMLRRGDDLFLTFSASDTGVSYCVGMLSAMSGTDLLDPLNWKKNRHPVLSSNYDKGIYGPGHNSFVKDEKGRDVMVFHARTETEIVGDPLYNPNRHAFLMPVVWGSDGRPVFDFDNRFEE
;
A
#
# COMPACT_ATOMS: atom_id res chain seq x y z
N MET A 1 -17.36 -0.64 -22.10
CA MET A 1 -16.01 -0.18 -21.80
C MET A 1 -15.32 -1.29 -21.01
N GLY A 2 -14.08 -1.69 -21.41
CA GLY A 2 -13.30 -2.65 -20.61
C GLY A 2 -12.94 -2.04 -19.27
N LYS A 3 -12.94 -2.86 -18.19
CA LYS A 3 -12.44 -2.41 -16.90
C LYS A 3 -10.96 -2.04 -17.02
N GLN A 4 -10.57 -0.88 -16.53
CA GLN A 4 -9.16 -0.51 -16.43
C GLN A 4 -8.48 -1.41 -15.40
N ILE A 5 -7.32 -1.94 -15.76
CA ILE A 5 -6.49 -2.77 -14.89
C ILE A 5 -5.18 -2.04 -14.69
N SER A 6 -4.81 -1.82 -13.42
CA SER A 6 -3.51 -1.27 -13.03
C SER A 6 -2.71 -2.33 -12.29
N ASN A 7 -1.45 -2.50 -12.69
CA ASN A 7 -0.55 -3.52 -12.15
C ASN A 7 0.74 -2.87 -11.64
N LEU A 8 1.42 -3.53 -10.72
CA LEU A 8 2.77 -3.12 -10.32
C LEU A 8 3.82 -3.89 -11.10
N TYR A 9 4.85 -3.17 -11.49
CA TYR A 9 6.03 -3.69 -12.14
C TYR A 9 7.28 -3.32 -11.36
N ILE A 10 8.31 -4.14 -11.47
CA ILE A 10 9.63 -3.89 -10.90
C ILE A 10 10.68 -3.90 -12.01
N ALA A 11 11.71 -3.06 -11.87
CA ALA A 11 12.87 -3.05 -12.76
C ALA A 11 14.11 -2.62 -11.98
N ARG A 12 15.28 -3.05 -12.43
CA ARG A 12 16.55 -2.54 -11.93
C ARG A 12 16.83 -1.18 -12.53
N MET A 13 17.35 -0.27 -11.74
CA MET A 13 17.79 1.04 -12.19
C MET A 13 19.30 1.02 -12.51
N GLU A 14 19.69 1.64 -13.62
CA GLU A 14 21.08 1.95 -13.95
C GLU A 14 21.51 3.28 -13.30
N SER A 15 20.57 4.22 -13.22
CA SER A 15 20.74 5.52 -12.58
C SER A 15 19.39 5.97 -11.98
N ALA A 16 19.33 7.12 -11.33
CA ALA A 16 18.10 7.67 -10.77
C ALA A 16 16.96 7.89 -11.81
N THR A 17 17.30 7.94 -13.09
CA THR A 17 16.36 8.26 -14.18
C THR A 17 16.37 7.26 -15.33
N LYS A 18 17.14 6.15 -15.24
CA LYS A 18 17.29 5.18 -16.32
C LYS A 18 17.16 3.75 -15.82
N LEU A 19 16.30 2.97 -16.48
CA LEU A 19 16.16 1.54 -16.23
C LEU A 19 17.37 0.76 -16.79
N ALA A 20 17.85 -0.22 -16.05
CA ALA A 20 18.87 -1.18 -16.49
C ALA A 20 18.27 -2.44 -17.10
N THR A 21 17.01 -2.75 -16.77
CA THR A 21 16.31 -3.96 -17.24
C THR A 21 14.94 -3.60 -17.82
N VAL A 22 14.33 -4.54 -18.52
CA VAL A 22 12.90 -4.47 -18.82
C VAL A 22 12.10 -4.53 -17.51
N GLN A 23 10.89 -4.03 -17.56
CA GLN A 23 9.94 -4.08 -16.46
C GLN A 23 9.38 -5.51 -16.33
N VAL A 24 9.39 -6.05 -15.12
CA VAL A 24 8.81 -7.36 -14.79
C VAL A 24 7.51 -7.14 -14.03
N LEU A 25 6.44 -7.83 -14.42
CA LEU A 25 5.17 -7.81 -13.70
C LEU A 25 5.37 -8.38 -12.30
N LEU A 26 5.12 -7.57 -11.28
CA LEU A 26 5.29 -7.96 -9.89
C LEU A 26 3.99 -8.47 -9.28
N THR A 27 2.90 -7.75 -9.48
CA THR A 27 1.57 -8.14 -9.01
C THR A 27 0.46 -7.52 -9.87
N THR A 28 -0.65 -8.22 -9.92
CA THR A 28 -1.90 -7.81 -10.56
C THR A 28 -3.04 -7.95 -9.56
N PRO A 29 -4.19 -7.30 -9.73
CA PRO A 29 -5.37 -7.54 -8.89
C PRO A 29 -5.86 -8.98 -9.01
N ASP A 30 -5.54 -9.83 -8.02
CA ASP A 30 -5.87 -11.26 -8.01
C ASP A 30 -7.02 -11.58 -7.05
N TYR A 31 -7.13 -10.83 -5.95
CA TYR A 31 -8.13 -11.04 -4.91
C TYR A 31 -9.35 -10.13 -5.11
N ASP A 32 -10.52 -10.56 -4.62
CA ASP A 32 -11.77 -9.82 -4.76
C ASP A 32 -11.71 -8.41 -4.15
N TRP A 33 -10.98 -8.23 -3.05
CA TRP A 33 -10.78 -6.94 -2.41
C TRP A 33 -9.94 -5.94 -3.25
N GLU A 34 -9.25 -6.42 -4.27
CA GLU A 34 -8.49 -5.59 -5.23
C GLU A 34 -9.32 -5.20 -6.45
N ARG A 35 -10.54 -5.73 -6.55
CA ARG A 35 -11.38 -5.75 -7.75
C ARG A 35 -12.75 -5.10 -7.52
N GLY A 36 -12.80 -4.00 -6.80
CA GLY A 36 -14.03 -3.22 -6.65
C GLY A 36 -14.58 -2.77 -8.00
N GLU A 37 -14.90 -1.51 -8.17
CA GLU A 37 -15.33 -0.98 -9.44
C GLU A 37 -14.19 -1.01 -10.49
N PHE A 38 -12.97 -0.69 -10.04
CA PHE A 38 -11.73 -0.80 -10.84
C PHE A 38 -10.80 -1.86 -10.26
N TRP A 39 -10.04 -2.50 -11.15
CA TRP A 39 -9.07 -3.52 -10.79
C TRP A 39 -7.68 -2.87 -10.71
N VAL A 40 -7.28 -2.50 -9.53
CA VAL A 40 -6.11 -1.64 -9.32
C VAL A 40 -5.15 -2.23 -8.29
N ASN A 41 -3.86 -2.25 -8.66
CA ASN A 41 -2.72 -2.23 -7.77
C ASN A 41 -1.85 -1.03 -8.15
N GLU A 42 -1.67 -0.08 -7.23
CA GLU A 42 -0.97 1.20 -7.50
C GLU A 42 -0.25 1.74 -6.26
N GLY A 43 0.43 2.88 -6.39
CA GLY A 43 0.99 3.64 -5.27
C GLY A 43 1.93 2.84 -4.37
N PRO A 44 3.00 2.18 -4.89
CA PRO A 44 3.87 1.33 -4.08
C PRO A 44 4.66 2.14 -3.04
N GLY A 45 4.65 1.67 -1.79
CA GLY A 45 5.48 2.19 -0.69
C GLY A 45 6.37 1.09 -0.12
N MET A 46 7.63 1.39 0.20
CA MET A 46 8.58 0.39 0.68
C MET A 46 8.96 0.63 2.15
N LEU A 47 8.86 -0.44 2.95
CA LEU A 47 9.47 -0.55 4.26
C LEU A 47 10.56 -1.62 4.24
N ARG A 48 11.58 -1.42 5.09
CA ARG A 48 12.64 -2.42 5.29
C ARG A 48 12.94 -2.56 6.78
N ARG A 49 13.07 -3.82 7.23
CA ARG A 49 13.56 -4.15 8.56
C ARG A 49 14.59 -5.27 8.46
N GLY A 50 15.86 -4.95 8.70
CA GLY A 50 16.95 -5.91 8.45
C GLY A 50 16.98 -6.33 6.98
N ASP A 51 16.84 -7.62 6.73
CA ASP A 51 16.76 -8.19 5.40
C ASP A 51 15.33 -8.35 4.86
N ASP A 52 14.34 -8.13 5.68
CA ASP A 52 12.93 -8.18 5.26
C ASP A 52 12.52 -6.91 4.54
N LEU A 53 11.87 -7.09 3.39
CA LEU A 53 11.29 -6.05 2.55
C LEU A 53 9.76 -6.18 2.56
N PHE A 54 9.08 -5.05 2.74
CA PHE A 54 7.62 -4.96 2.73
C PHE A 54 7.20 -3.87 1.75
N LEU A 55 6.63 -4.28 0.62
CA LEU A 55 6.10 -3.39 -0.39
C LEU A 55 4.59 -3.27 -0.19
N THR A 56 4.14 -2.15 0.34
CA THR A 56 2.71 -1.83 0.38
C THR A 56 2.26 -1.29 -0.97
N PHE A 57 1.00 -1.48 -1.28
CA PHE A 57 0.36 -0.94 -2.48
C PHE A 57 -1.11 -0.66 -2.21
N SER A 58 -1.70 0.23 -2.97
CA SER A 58 -3.13 0.51 -2.89
C SER A 58 -3.91 -0.31 -3.90
N ALA A 59 -5.12 -0.68 -3.53
CA ALA A 59 -5.96 -1.55 -4.34
C ALA A 59 -7.42 -1.09 -4.36
N SER A 60 -8.16 -1.56 -5.37
CA SER A 60 -9.56 -1.24 -5.64
C SER A 60 -9.76 0.18 -6.19
N ASP A 61 -11.01 0.65 -6.21
CA ASP A 61 -11.37 2.02 -6.58
C ASP A 61 -11.15 3.00 -5.42
N THR A 62 -11.07 4.28 -5.73
CA THR A 62 -10.78 5.35 -4.74
C THR A 62 -11.97 5.68 -3.81
N GLY A 63 -12.97 4.80 -3.72
CA GLY A 63 -14.11 4.86 -2.82
C GLY A 63 -13.81 4.29 -1.42
N VAL A 64 -14.85 3.83 -0.75
CA VAL A 64 -14.75 3.19 0.58
C VAL A 64 -14.07 1.81 0.55
N SER A 65 -14.00 1.19 -0.63
CA SER A 65 -13.33 -0.08 -0.89
C SER A 65 -11.81 0.06 -1.07
N TYR A 66 -11.30 1.28 -1.24
CA TYR A 66 -9.86 1.53 -1.35
C TYR A 66 -9.14 1.04 -0.09
N CYS A 67 -8.05 0.33 -0.27
CA CYS A 67 -7.35 -0.32 0.82
C CYS A 67 -5.87 -0.52 0.50
N VAL A 68 -5.10 -0.94 1.49
CA VAL A 68 -3.66 -1.21 1.34
C VAL A 68 -3.41 -2.71 1.35
N GLY A 69 -2.80 -3.22 0.30
CA GLY A 69 -2.21 -4.55 0.24
C GLY A 69 -0.73 -4.54 0.56
N MET A 70 -0.11 -5.73 0.67
CA MET A 70 1.32 -5.85 0.94
C MET A 70 1.92 -7.08 0.28
N LEU A 71 3.12 -6.90 -0.29
CA LEU A 71 4.04 -7.94 -0.70
C LEU A 71 5.21 -7.98 0.27
N SER A 72 5.81 -9.15 0.48
CA SER A 72 7.03 -9.27 1.26
C SER A 72 8.06 -10.12 0.52
N ALA A 73 9.35 -9.78 0.66
CA ALA A 73 10.48 -10.49 0.11
C ALA A 73 11.70 -10.33 1.02
N MET A 74 12.75 -11.07 0.73
CA MET A 74 14.06 -10.91 1.39
C MET A 74 15.05 -10.20 0.46
N SER A 75 15.79 -9.22 0.98
CA SER A 75 16.74 -8.40 0.21
C SER A 75 17.87 -9.20 -0.44
N GLY A 76 18.19 -10.39 0.08
CA GLY A 76 19.20 -11.30 -0.47
C GLY A 76 18.73 -12.18 -1.64
N THR A 77 17.46 -12.08 -2.06
CA THR A 77 16.90 -12.85 -3.19
C THR A 77 16.93 -12.05 -4.49
N ASP A 78 16.68 -12.70 -5.61
CA ASP A 78 16.45 -11.98 -6.87
C ASP A 78 15.09 -11.30 -6.83
N LEU A 79 15.09 -9.99 -6.61
CA LEU A 79 13.87 -9.18 -6.53
C LEU A 79 13.18 -8.99 -7.88
N LEU A 80 13.83 -9.33 -9.00
CA LEU A 80 13.21 -9.34 -10.33
C LEU A 80 12.45 -10.64 -10.60
N ASP A 81 12.61 -11.66 -9.77
CA ASP A 81 11.79 -12.87 -9.83
C ASP A 81 10.53 -12.67 -8.98
N PRO A 82 9.32 -12.59 -9.59
CA PRO A 82 8.07 -12.42 -8.84
C PRO A 82 7.78 -13.51 -7.83
N LEU A 83 8.35 -14.71 -7.99
CA LEU A 83 8.16 -15.83 -7.07
C LEU A 83 8.85 -15.61 -5.72
N ASN A 84 9.79 -14.69 -5.63
CA ASN A 84 10.44 -14.30 -4.38
C ASN A 84 9.61 -13.29 -3.57
N TRP A 85 8.49 -12.81 -4.13
CA TRP A 85 7.55 -11.93 -3.46
C TRP A 85 6.30 -12.68 -3.02
N LYS A 86 5.97 -12.56 -1.75
CA LYS A 86 4.78 -13.16 -1.17
C LYS A 86 3.71 -12.10 -0.93
N LYS A 87 2.59 -12.20 -1.64
CA LYS A 87 1.43 -11.32 -1.49
C LYS A 87 0.60 -11.72 -0.28
N ASN A 88 0.19 -10.74 0.53
CA ASN A 88 -0.75 -10.98 1.60
C ASN A 88 -2.13 -11.33 1.03
N ARG A 89 -2.79 -12.31 1.67
CA ARG A 89 -4.12 -12.78 1.24
C ARG A 89 -5.23 -11.77 1.51
N HIS A 90 -5.04 -10.94 2.51
CA HIS A 90 -5.99 -9.91 2.94
C HIS A 90 -5.32 -8.55 2.93
N PRO A 91 -6.08 -7.45 2.79
CA PRO A 91 -5.52 -6.12 2.93
C PRO A 91 -4.90 -5.94 4.33
N VAL A 92 -3.86 -5.15 4.42
CA VAL A 92 -3.18 -4.83 5.69
C VAL A 92 -3.73 -3.57 6.34
N LEU A 93 -4.48 -2.76 5.59
CA LEU A 93 -5.23 -1.61 6.09
C LEU A 93 -6.46 -1.40 5.20
N SER A 94 -7.63 -1.25 5.80
CA SER A 94 -8.92 -1.04 5.12
C SER A 94 -9.78 -0.06 5.91
N SER A 95 -10.95 0.29 5.37
CA SER A 95 -11.91 1.16 6.05
C SER A 95 -12.24 0.66 7.46
N ASN A 96 -12.34 1.60 8.40
CA ASN A 96 -12.76 1.35 9.76
C ASN A 96 -14.00 2.20 10.06
N TYR A 97 -15.15 1.55 10.08
CA TYR A 97 -16.44 2.22 10.26
C TYR A 97 -16.64 2.76 11.67
N ASP A 98 -16.07 2.10 12.68
CA ASP A 98 -16.16 2.55 14.07
C ASP A 98 -15.37 3.85 14.32
N LYS A 99 -14.33 4.07 13.53
CA LYS A 99 -13.49 5.27 13.60
C LYS A 99 -13.85 6.35 12.60
N GLY A 100 -14.78 6.07 11.67
CA GLY A 100 -15.14 7.00 10.60
C GLY A 100 -14.00 7.29 9.64
N ILE A 101 -13.14 6.29 9.37
CA ILE A 101 -12.00 6.39 8.44
C ILE A 101 -12.22 5.41 7.30
N TYR A 102 -12.34 5.93 6.08
CA TYR A 102 -12.74 5.14 4.92
C TYR A 102 -11.75 5.25 3.76
N GLY A 103 -11.58 4.15 3.04
CA GLY A 103 -10.74 4.09 1.85
C GLY A 103 -9.29 4.56 2.08
N PRO A 104 -8.56 3.98 3.06
CA PRO A 104 -7.16 4.34 3.29
C PRO A 104 -6.29 3.82 2.16
N GLY A 105 -5.33 4.65 1.70
CA GLY A 105 -4.39 4.21 0.67
C GLY A 105 -3.44 5.28 0.20
N HIS A 106 -2.78 4.98 -0.92
CA HIS A 106 -1.74 5.78 -1.60
C HIS A 106 -0.68 6.26 -0.62
N ASN A 107 -0.18 5.31 0.16
CA ASN A 107 0.69 5.56 1.29
C ASN A 107 2.15 5.74 0.90
N SER A 108 2.87 6.42 1.77
CA SER A 108 4.32 6.51 1.80
C SER A 108 4.82 6.30 3.23
N PHE A 109 6.12 6.15 3.40
CA PHE A 109 6.74 6.00 4.71
C PHE A 109 7.80 7.07 4.93
N VAL A 110 7.84 7.58 6.16
CA VAL A 110 8.86 8.53 6.62
C VAL A 110 9.38 8.10 7.98
N LYS A 111 10.52 8.66 8.39
CA LYS A 111 11.01 8.56 9.76
C LYS A 111 10.63 9.82 10.51
N ASP A 112 10.18 9.65 11.75
CA ASP A 112 10.00 10.78 12.67
C ASP A 112 11.35 11.24 13.27
N GLU A 113 11.32 12.26 14.13
CA GLU A 113 12.50 12.82 14.77
C GLU A 113 13.24 11.82 15.69
N LYS A 114 12.54 10.78 16.18
CA LYS A 114 13.11 9.68 16.98
C LYS A 114 13.57 8.50 16.10
N GLY A 115 13.47 8.61 14.76
CA GLY A 115 13.85 7.56 13.80
C GLY A 115 12.83 6.43 13.66
N ARG A 116 11.62 6.58 14.18
CA ARG A 116 10.55 5.59 14.11
C ARG A 116 9.83 5.67 12.76
N ASP A 117 9.37 4.51 12.26
CA ASP A 117 8.62 4.46 11.00
C ASP A 117 7.20 5.02 11.17
N VAL A 118 6.81 5.88 10.23
CA VAL A 118 5.48 6.49 10.14
C VAL A 118 4.92 6.25 8.74
N MET A 119 3.72 5.72 8.68
CA MET A 119 2.94 5.65 7.45
C MET A 119 2.18 6.96 7.27
N VAL A 120 2.33 7.58 6.11
CA VAL A 120 1.53 8.72 5.66
C VAL A 120 0.62 8.21 4.55
N PHE A 121 -0.67 8.44 4.67
CA PHE A 121 -1.66 7.96 3.71
C PHE A 121 -2.84 8.93 3.61
N HIS A 122 -3.68 8.79 2.61
CA HIS A 122 -4.96 9.49 2.60
C HIS A 122 -6.10 8.55 2.98
N ALA A 123 -7.14 9.11 3.55
CA ALA A 123 -8.43 8.44 3.76
C ALA A 123 -9.58 9.47 3.73
N ARG A 124 -10.80 8.95 3.69
CA ARG A 124 -12.03 9.73 3.74
C ARG A 124 -12.61 9.73 5.14
N THR A 125 -13.39 10.75 5.47
CA THR A 125 -14.16 10.85 6.70
C THR A 125 -15.65 10.64 6.47
N GLU A 126 -16.05 10.45 5.20
CA GLU A 126 -17.43 10.25 4.76
C GLU A 126 -17.51 9.02 3.85
N THR A 127 -18.62 8.29 3.92
CA THR A 127 -18.91 7.14 3.06
C THR A 127 -19.61 7.54 1.78
N GLU A 128 -20.42 8.59 1.82
CA GLU A 128 -21.17 9.08 0.67
C GLU A 128 -20.25 9.94 -0.20
N ILE A 129 -20.14 9.58 -1.47
CA ILE A 129 -19.30 10.27 -2.44
C ILE A 129 -20.20 10.76 -3.56
N VAL A 130 -20.35 12.07 -3.65
CA VAL A 130 -21.10 12.70 -4.75
C VAL A 130 -20.18 12.89 -5.95
N GLY A 131 -20.55 12.32 -7.08
CA GLY A 131 -19.76 12.38 -8.31
C GLY A 131 -18.68 11.31 -8.40
N ASP A 132 -17.64 11.57 -9.20
CA ASP A 132 -16.53 10.65 -9.38
C ASP A 132 -15.61 10.66 -8.13
N PRO A 133 -15.39 9.50 -7.48
CA PRO A 133 -14.53 9.40 -6.29
C PRO A 133 -13.11 9.96 -6.50
N LEU A 134 -12.59 9.90 -7.73
CA LEU A 134 -11.25 10.40 -8.05
C LEU A 134 -11.13 11.92 -7.84
N TYR A 135 -12.20 12.67 -8.13
CA TYR A 135 -12.22 14.13 -8.04
C TYR A 135 -12.88 14.66 -6.76
N ASN A 136 -13.43 13.79 -5.93
CA ASN A 136 -14.02 14.20 -4.66
C ASN A 136 -12.91 14.64 -3.68
N PRO A 137 -12.99 15.87 -3.09
CA PRO A 137 -11.92 16.44 -2.26
C PRO A 137 -11.83 15.84 -0.85
N ASN A 138 -12.82 15.06 -0.39
CA ASN A 138 -12.78 14.40 0.92
C ASN A 138 -11.77 13.24 0.89
N ARG A 139 -10.48 13.59 0.84
CA ARG A 139 -9.33 12.69 0.96
C ARG A 139 -8.27 13.40 1.79
N HIS A 140 -8.36 13.20 3.11
CA HIS A 140 -7.50 13.89 4.07
C HIS A 140 -6.22 13.10 4.31
N ALA A 141 -5.13 13.80 4.63
CA ALA A 141 -3.89 13.17 5.02
C ALA A 141 -3.97 12.66 6.47
N PHE A 142 -3.54 11.42 6.66
CA PHE A 142 -3.42 10.76 7.96
C PHE A 142 -1.99 10.31 8.21
N LEU A 143 -1.65 10.22 9.49
CA LEU A 143 -0.37 9.70 9.97
C LEU A 143 -0.64 8.53 10.92
N MET A 144 0.13 7.47 10.78
CA MET A 144 0.03 6.28 11.63
C MET A 144 1.43 5.78 11.99
N PRO A 145 1.73 5.54 13.28
CA PRO A 145 2.93 4.81 13.66
C PRO A 145 2.95 3.41 13.04
N VAL A 146 4.08 3.00 12.51
CA VAL A 146 4.29 1.60 12.12
C VAL A 146 4.74 0.84 13.37
N VAL A 147 3.90 -0.05 13.86
CA VAL A 147 4.25 -0.98 14.93
C VAL A 147 4.78 -2.26 14.31
N TRP A 148 5.81 -2.84 14.92
CA TRP A 148 6.39 -4.08 14.46
C TRP A 148 5.92 -5.25 15.31
N GLY A 149 5.28 -6.23 14.70
CA GLY A 149 4.83 -7.45 15.36
C GLY A 149 5.99 -8.29 15.88
N SER A 150 5.69 -9.24 16.74
CA SER A 150 6.68 -10.20 17.27
C SER A 150 7.29 -11.10 16.20
N ASP A 151 6.62 -11.23 15.06
CA ASP A 151 7.09 -11.93 13.86
C ASP A 151 7.95 -11.06 12.94
N GLY A 152 8.25 -9.80 13.35
CA GLY A 152 9.04 -8.85 12.58
C GLY A 152 8.28 -8.14 11.44
N ARG A 153 6.97 -8.39 11.28
CA ARG A 153 6.16 -7.77 10.23
C ARG A 153 5.56 -6.44 10.69
N PRO A 154 5.35 -5.47 9.76
CA PRO A 154 4.67 -4.24 10.10
C PRO A 154 3.19 -4.50 10.39
N VAL A 155 2.66 -3.86 11.42
CA VAL A 155 1.25 -3.86 11.79
C VAL A 155 0.70 -2.46 11.57
N PHE A 156 -0.31 -2.36 10.73
CA PHE A 156 -1.01 -1.12 10.43
C PHE A 156 -2.39 -1.18 11.11
N ASP A 157 -2.52 -0.44 12.20
CA ASP A 157 -3.76 -0.36 12.97
C ASP A 157 -4.04 1.09 13.36
N PHE A 158 -5.28 1.54 13.19
CA PHE A 158 -5.69 2.90 13.59
C PHE A 158 -5.59 3.15 15.11
N ASP A 159 -5.39 2.10 15.90
CA ASP A 159 -5.10 2.20 17.35
C ASP A 159 -3.61 2.28 17.68
N ASN A 160 -2.73 2.12 16.68
CA ASN A 160 -1.29 2.29 16.89
C ASN A 160 -0.99 3.67 17.48
N ARG A 161 -0.15 3.69 18.51
CA ARG A 161 0.35 4.92 19.13
C ARG A 161 1.87 4.88 19.19
N PHE A 162 2.47 6.04 19.18
CA PHE A 162 3.89 6.15 19.50
C PHE A 162 4.07 5.84 20.99
N GLU A 163 5.01 4.95 21.30
CA GLU A 163 5.49 4.82 22.67
C GLU A 163 6.23 6.09 23.06
N GLU A 164 5.96 6.61 24.27
CA GLU A 164 6.57 7.82 24.81
C GLU A 164 8.08 7.70 25.03
#